data_388c0681a53f8a56daf89ed5aa08665d
#
_entry.id   388c0681a53f8a56daf89ed5aa08665d
#
_cell.length_a   1.000
_cell.length_b   1.000
_cell.length_c   1.000
_cell.angle_alpha   90.00
_cell.angle_beta   90.00
_cell.angle_gamma   90.00
#
_symmetry.space_group_name_H-M   'P 1'
#
loop_
_entity.id
_entity.type
_entity.pdbx_description
1 polymer ?
#
loop_
_entity_poly.entity_id
_entity_poly.type
_entity_poly.pdbx_seq_one_letter_code
_entity_poly.pdbx_strand_id
1 'polypeptide(L)'
;MAITPGKTLDVTLPKDFLSILDWSPADLEKCLDVTGSLKRDRFLGRQAPTANRLSGQHVAMLFEKPSLRTRVTFEIAVRELGGDIIEPKLTATFGDREAAADVAKSLERWVTAVVIRTFAQERLDEFARATTTLHVINALSDTEHPCQALADIFTLQEYWQSFRNRTIAFIGDGNNVATSLAHATVKLGLTIHIASPSGFNLPDSVVDNVTRIAKKGASIKLFSDPWAAVNSVDAVYTDAWTSMGQEPEAKARRSVFLPYQVNTALMAKAKPDAIFMHCLPAHRGDEVTDEVMDAATSVVFDQAENRLHLSLIHI
;
A
#
# COMPACT_ATOMS: atom_id res chain seq x y z
N MET A 1 -14.03 -32.17 13.57
CA MET A 1 -13.26 -31.38 14.54
C MET A 1 -14.05 -30.11 14.80
N ALA A 2 -14.47 -29.88 16.05
CA ALA A 2 -15.17 -28.64 16.40
C ALA A 2 -14.19 -27.46 16.32
N ILE A 3 -14.51 -26.50 15.46
CA ILE A 3 -13.73 -25.26 15.33
C ILE A 3 -14.04 -24.42 16.56
N THR A 4 -13.05 -24.22 17.40
CA THR A 4 -13.15 -23.31 18.55
C THR A 4 -13.36 -21.89 17.98
N PRO A 5 -14.41 -21.15 18.40
CA PRO A 5 -14.59 -19.76 17.97
C PRO A 5 -13.34 -18.96 18.36
N GLY A 6 -12.75 -18.26 17.40
CA GLY A 6 -11.58 -17.45 17.61
C GLY A 6 -11.82 -16.41 18.70
N LYS A 7 -10.79 -16.13 19.51
CA LYS A 7 -10.75 -15.01 20.45
C LYS A 7 -11.17 -13.74 19.71
N THR A 8 -12.08 -12.98 20.30
CA THR A 8 -12.35 -11.60 19.89
C THR A 8 -11.01 -10.87 19.73
N LEU A 9 -10.75 -10.38 18.51
CA LEU A 9 -9.57 -9.58 18.22
C LEU A 9 -9.76 -8.22 18.90
N ASP A 10 -9.40 -8.14 20.18
CA ASP A 10 -9.35 -6.87 20.92
C ASP A 10 -7.98 -6.23 20.62
N VAL A 11 -7.93 -5.56 19.47
CA VAL A 11 -6.72 -4.98 18.90
C VAL A 11 -6.88 -3.48 18.89
N THR A 12 -6.10 -2.77 19.69
CA THR A 12 -6.02 -1.31 19.62
C THR A 12 -4.88 -0.94 18.69
N LEU A 13 -5.20 -0.30 17.58
CA LEU A 13 -4.27 0.34 16.64
C LEU A 13 -4.40 1.87 16.74
N PRO A 14 -3.45 2.66 16.22
CA PRO A 14 -3.61 4.11 16.13
C PRO A 14 -4.91 4.48 15.40
N LYS A 15 -5.53 5.60 15.80
CA LYS A 15 -6.82 6.07 15.27
C LYS A 15 -6.79 6.25 13.75
N ASP A 16 -5.72 6.85 13.24
CA ASP A 16 -5.58 7.20 11.82
C ASP A 16 -4.48 6.38 11.15
N PHE A 17 -4.62 6.18 9.84
CA PHE A 17 -3.58 5.58 9.02
C PHE A 17 -3.23 6.49 7.86
N LEU A 18 -2.41 7.51 8.11
CA LEU A 18 -2.03 8.53 7.13
C LEU A 18 -0.71 8.20 6.44
N SER A 19 0.24 7.65 7.19
CA SER A 19 1.58 7.29 6.74
C SER A 19 2.06 6.03 7.46
N ILE A 20 2.93 5.27 6.81
CA ILE A 20 3.68 4.18 7.46
C ILE A 20 4.54 4.70 8.61
N LEU A 21 4.95 5.97 8.56
CA LEU A 21 5.77 6.58 9.62
C LEU A 21 5.05 6.69 10.96
N ASP A 22 3.72 6.87 10.94
CA ASP A 22 2.92 7.13 12.14
C ASP A 22 2.74 5.90 13.03
N TRP A 23 2.86 4.71 12.45
CA TRP A 23 2.67 3.44 13.16
C TRP A 23 4.00 2.85 13.63
N SER A 24 4.05 2.35 14.85
CA SER A 24 5.22 1.63 15.35
C SER A 24 5.43 0.29 14.62
N PRO A 25 6.64 -0.29 14.62
CA PRO A 25 6.84 -1.65 14.10
C PRO A 25 5.88 -2.69 14.70
N ALA A 26 5.56 -2.56 15.99
CA ALA A 26 4.62 -3.45 16.67
C ALA A 26 3.18 -3.28 16.17
N ASP A 27 2.74 -2.05 15.87
CA ASP A 27 1.42 -1.80 15.28
C ASP A 27 1.32 -2.40 13.87
N LEU A 28 2.40 -2.25 13.07
CA LEU A 28 2.47 -2.85 11.74
C LEU A 28 2.43 -4.39 11.80
N GLU A 29 3.23 -5.01 12.67
CA GLU A 29 3.24 -6.47 12.89
C GLU A 29 1.84 -6.95 13.31
N LYS A 30 1.22 -6.26 14.26
CA LYS A 30 -0.14 -6.55 14.74
C LYS A 30 -1.19 -6.41 13.63
N CYS A 31 -1.08 -5.39 12.77
CA CYS A 31 -1.94 -5.21 11.60
C CYS A 31 -1.81 -6.40 10.65
N LEU A 32 -0.60 -6.86 10.35
CA LEU A 32 -0.35 -8.02 9.49
C LEU A 32 -0.94 -9.32 10.07
N ASP A 33 -0.84 -9.53 11.38
CA ASP A 33 -1.41 -10.69 12.09
C ASP A 33 -2.94 -10.71 12.00
N VAL A 34 -3.57 -9.54 12.21
CA VAL A 34 -5.03 -9.38 12.05
C VAL A 34 -5.44 -9.62 10.60
N THR A 35 -4.69 -9.09 9.62
CA THR A 35 -4.91 -9.36 8.19
C THR A 35 -4.95 -10.86 7.91
N GLY A 36 -3.97 -11.59 8.40
CA GLY A 36 -3.91 -13.04 8.24
C GLY A 36 -5.10 -13.77 8.86
N SER A 37 -5.60 -13.29 9.99
CA SER A 37 -6.79 -13.86 10.64
C SER A 37 -8.05 -13.60 9.82
N LEU A 38 -8.25 -12.35 9.36
CA LEU A 38 -9.39 -11.96 8.52
C LEU A 38 -9.38 -12.72 7.19
N LYS A 39 -8.22 -12.90 6.55
CA LYS A 39 -8.07 -13.69 5.32
C LYS A 39 -8.50 -15.14 5.55
N ARG A 40 -8.03 -15.77 6.63
CA ARG A 40 -8.42 -17.15 6.98
C ARG A 40 -9.90 -17.30 7.28
N ASP A 41 -10.50 -16.32 7.97
CA ASP A 41 -11.90 -16.40 8.39
C ASP A 41 -12.88 -16.03 7.28
N ARG A 42 -12.42 -15.40 6.20
CA ARG A 42 -13.25 -14.90 5.11
C ARG A 42 -14.12 -15.99 4.47
N PHE A 43 -13.65 -17.24 4.35
CA PHE A 43 -14.43 -18.34 3.78
C PHE A 43 -15.68 -18.69 4.61
N LEU A 44 -15.73 -18.29 5.89
CA LEU A 44 -16.90 -18.46 6.76
C LEU A 44 -18.05 -17.51 6.39
N GLY A 45 -17.79 -16.51 5.56
CA GLY A 45 -18.77 -15.52 5.12
C GLY A 45 -19.46 -14.84 6.31
N ARG A 46 -20.79 -14.88 6.36
CA ARG A 46 -21.58 -14.28 7.46
C ARG A 46 -21.40 -14.95 8.81
N GLN A 47 -20.75 -16.11 8.86
CA GLN A 47 -20.43 -16.81 10.11
C GLN A 47 -19.04 -16.45 10.64
N ALA A 48 -18.26 -15.61 9.92
CA ALA A 48 -16.99 -15.11 10.40
C ALA A 48 -17.18 -14.33 11.70
N PRO A 49 -16.27 -14.47 12.69
CA PRO A 49 -16.37 -13.74 13.97
C PRO A 49 -16.46 -12.22 13.81
N THR A 50 -16.00 -11.70 12.67
CA THR A 50 -15.94 -10.27 12.35
C THR A 50 -17.08 -9.79 11.46
N ALA A 51 -17.96 -10.67 10.94
CA ALA A 51 -18.97 -10.35 9.91
C ALA A 51 -19.98 -9.23 10.29
N ASN A 52 -20.10 -8.89 11.58
CA ASN A 52 -21.00 -7.84 12.08
C ASN A 52 -20.26 -6.75 12.86
N ARG A 53 -18.93 -6.65 12.70
CA ARG A 53 -18.10 -5.72 13.47
C ARG A 53 -18.48 -4.25 13.22
N LEU A 54 -18.91 -3.93 12.00
CA LEU A 54 -19.36 -2.60 11.58
C LEU A 54 -20.88 -2.48 11.48
N SER A 55 -21.64 -3.37 12.09
CA SER A 55 -23.11 -3.32 12.01
C SER A 55 -23.65 -1.97 12.51
N GLY A 56 -24.43 -1.29 11.65
CA GLY A 56 -24.98 0.04 11.93
C GLY A 56 -23.97 1.19 11.81
N GLN A 57 -22.76 0.94 11.32
CA GLN A 57 -21.74 1.96 11.08
C GLN A 57 -21.62 2.28 9.59
N HIS A 58 -21.24 3.53 9.31
CA HIS A 58 -21.04 4.04 7.95
C HIS A 58 -19.58 4.43 7.75
N VAL A 59 -19.07 4.14 6.55
CA VAL A 59 -17.73 4.54 6.10
C VAL A 59 -17.86 5.42 4.87
N ALA A 60 -17.30 6.63 4.91
CA ALA A 60 -17.29 7.52 3.75
C ALA A 60 -16.07 7.23 2.87
N MET A 61 -16.23 7.30 1.54
CA MET A 61 -15.13 7.26 0.57
C MET A 61 -15.06 8.56 -0.21
N LEU A 62 -13.94 9.28 -0.07
CA LEU A 62 -13.69 10.54 -0.77
C LEU A 62 -12.54 10.35 -1.75
N PHE A 63 -12.87 10.18 -3.04
CA PHE A 63 -11.91 9.85 -4.08
C PHE A 63 -11.84 10.97 -5.11
N GLU A 64 -10.75 11.73 -5.10
CA GLU A 64 -10.44 12.77 -6.11
C GLU A 64 -9.77 12.19 -7.35
N LYS A 65 -9.13 11.01 -7.21
CA LYS A 65 -8.49 10.28 -8.32
C LYS A 65 -9.25 8.98 -8.61
N PRO A 66 -9.40 8.58 -9.88
CA PRO A 66 -9.99 7.28 -10.23
C PRO A 66 -9.26 6.12 -9.54
N SER A 67 -10.01 5.11 -9.13
CA SER A 67 -9.43 3.90 -8.56
C SER A 67 -10.41 2.75 -8.63
N LEU A 68 -10.09 1.71 -9.42
CA LEU A 68 -10.89 0.49 -9.47
C LEU A 68 -10.63 -0.38 -8.21
N ARG A 69 -9.37 -0.77 -8.03
CA ARG A 69 -8.98 -1.74 -6.98
C ARG A 69 -9.27 -1.23 -5.58
N THR A 70 -8.83 -0.04 -5.25
CA THR A 70 -9.04 0.54 -3.91
C THR A 70 -10.53 0.68 -3.60
N ARG A 71 -11.32 1.20 -4.57
CA ARG A 71 -12.77 1.36 -4.40
C ARG A 71 -13.45 0.04 -4.13
N VAL A 72 -13.23 -0.95 -4.99
CA VAL A 72 -13.87 -2.27 -4.87
C VAL A 72 -13.43 -3.00 -3.61
N THR A 73 -12.16 -2.94 -3.24
CA THR A 73 -11.68 -3.63 -2.03
C THR A 73 -12.22 -3.03 -0.75
N PHE A 74 -12.28 -1.69 -0.61
CA PHE A 74 -12.91 -1.06 0.55
C PHE A 74 -14.41 -1.28 0.59
N GLU A 75 -15.09 -1.23 -0.56
CA GLU A 75 -16.53 -1.51 -0.62
C GLU A 75 -16.86 -2.94 -0.16
N ILE A 76 -16.13 -3.93 -0.64
CA ILE A 76 -16.30 -5.32 -0.21
C ILE A 76 -15.96 -5.45 1.28
N ALA A 77 -14.84 -4.88 1.72
CA ALA A 77 -14.37 -4.96 3.10
C ALA A 77 -15.43 -4.46 4.10
N VAL A 78 -15.95 -3.25 3.88
CA VAL A 78 -16.99 -2.67 4.76
C VAL A 78 -18.23 -3.55 4.81
N ARG A 79 -18.70 -4.04 3.65
CA ARG A 79 -19.89 -4.89 3.57
C ARG A 79 -19.67 -6.27 4.22
N GLU A 80 -18.49 -6.86 4.08
CA GLU A 80 -18.17 -8.14 4.73
C GLU A 80 -18.12 -8.01 6.26
N LEU A 81 -17.80 -6.81 6.78
CA LEU A 81 -17.85 -6.48 8.21
C LEU A 81 -19.25 -6.03 8.68
N GLY A 82 -20.25 -5.97 7.78
CA GLY A 82 -21.64 -5.62 8.11
C GLY A 82 -21.91 -4.11 8.14
N GLY A 83 -21.00 -3.27 7.66
CA GLY A 83 -21.17 -1.83 7.56
C GLY A 83 -21.74 -1.36 6.22
N ASP A 84 -22.02 -0.06 6.12
CA ASP A 84 -22.49 0.61 4.93
C ASP A 84 -21.47 1.61 4.39
N ILE A 85 -21.46 1.80 3.05
CA ILE A 85 -20.60 2.76 2.38
C ILE A 85 -21.38 3.96 1.90
N ILE A 86 -20.81 5.14 2.10
CA ILE A 86 -21.28 6.40 1.54
C ILE A 86 -20.18 6.93 0.62
N GLU A 87 -20.46 7.01 -0.66
CA GLU A 87 -19.55 7.58 -1.66
C GLU A 87 -20.21 8.76 -2.36
N PRO A 88 -20.00 10.00 -1.87
CA PRO A 88 -20.49 11.17 -2.54
C PRO A 88 -19.76 11.37 -3.88
N LYS A 89 -20.52 11.79 -4.91
CA LYS A 89 -19.90 12.23 -6.17
C LYS A 89 -19.18 13.56 -5.93
N LEU A 90 -17.87 13.54 -5.89
CA LEU A 90 -17.07 14.75 -5.82
C LEU A 90 -17.07 15.42 -7.21
N THR A 91 -17.66 16.58 -7.32
CA THR A 91 -17.66 17.41 -8.55
C THR A 91 -16.51 18.42 -8.57
N ALA A 92 -15.81 18.55 -7.45
CA ALA A 92 -14.63 19.39 -7.26
C ALA A 92 -13.74 18.72 -6.21
N THR A 93 -12.50 19.13 -6.12
CA THR A 93 -11.58 18.76 -5.05
C THR A 93 -12.16 19.20 -3.70
N PHE A 94 -12.24 18.30 -2.72
CA PHE A 94 -12.72 18.69 -1.39
C PHE A 94 -11.72 19.68 -0.77
N GLY A 95 -12.25 20.75 -0.17
CA GLY A 95 -11.47 21.89 0.26
C GLY A 95 -11.54 23.11 -0.67
N ASP A 96 -12.04 22.96 -1.91
CA ASP A 96 -12.15 24.09 -2.84
C ASP A 96 -13.38 24.96 -2.56
N ARG A 97 -14.47 24.36 -2.07
CA ARG A 97 -15.75 25.06 -1.77
C ARG A 97 -15.88 25.46 -0.30
N GLU A 98 -15.28 24.68 0.59
CA GLU A 98 -15.27 24.86 2.04
C GLU A 98 -13.97 24.29 2.61
N ALA A 99 -13.56 24.71 3.81
CA ALA A 99 -12.35 24.19 4.45
C ALA A 99 -12.44 22.68 4.68
N ALA A 100 -11.35 21.95 4.41
CA ALA A 100 -11.28 20.50 4.63
C ALA A 100 -11.60 20.14 6.09
N ALA A 101 -11.21 20.98 7.05
CA ALA A 101 -11.53 20.82 8.48
C ALA A 101 -13.03 20.86 8.78
N ASP A 102 -13.81 21.67 8.05
CA ASP A 102 -15.26 21.76 8.28
C ASP A 102 -15.99 20.55 7.67
N VAL A 103 -15.52 20.06 6.52
CA VAL A 103 -15.97 18.78 5.94
C VAL A 103 -15.68 17.63 6.93
N ALA A 104 -14.48 17.58 7.47
CA ALA A 104 -14.07 16.55 8.43
C ALA A 104 -14.95 16.54 9.68
N LYS A 105 -15.17 17.70 10.30
CA LYS A 105 -16.05 17.85 11.48
C LYS A 105 -17.50 17.47 11.20
N SER A 106 -17.98 17.73 9.98
CA SER A 106 -19.32 17.32 9.57
C SER A 106 -19.40 15.80 9.43
N LEU A 107 -18.42 15.18 8.75
CA LEU A 107 -18.35 13.73 8.59
C LEU A 107 -18.20 13.00 9.93
N GLU A 108 -17.44 13.54 10.88
CA GLU A 108 -17.30 12.97 12.23
C GLU A 108 -18.64 12.78 12.95
N ARG A 109 -19.68 13.55 12.59
CA ARG A 109 -21.04 13.42 13.15
C ARG A 109 -21.86 12.31 12.50
N TRP A 110 -21.45 11.83 11.33
CA TRP A 110 -22.28 10.95 10.49
C TRP A 110 -21.65 9.58 10.24
N VAL A 111 -20.32 9.51 10.20
CA VAL A 111 -19.61 8.29 9.82
C VAL A 111 -18.50 7.94 10.82
N THR A 112 -18.16 6.67 10.90
CA THR A 112 -17.10 6.18 11.80
C THR A 112 -15.71 6.35 11.20
N ALA A 113 -15.59 6.16 9.88
CA ALA A 113 -14.32 6.26 9.17
C ALA A 113 -14.48 6.97 7.84
N VAL A 114 -13.39 7.54 7.35
CA VAL A 114 -13.28 8.10 6.02
C VAL A 114 -12.04 7.55 5.32
N VAL A 115 -12.25 7.02 4.11
CA VAL A 115 -11.20 6.54 3.21
C VAL A 115 -10.95 7.61 2.15
N ILE A 116 -9.76 8.21 2.16
CA ILE A 116 -9.44 9.35 1.31
C ILE A 116 -8.37 8.97 0.29
N ARG A 117 -8.64 9.26 -1.00
CA ARG A 117 -7.68 9.21 -2.08
C ARG A 117 -7.56 10.59 -2.71
N THR A 118 -6.45 11.26 -2.51
CA THR A 118 -6.25 12.67 -2.86
C THR A 118 -4.91 12.92 -3.53
N PHE A 119 -4.58 14.17 -3.77
CA PHE A 119 -3.28 14.64 -4.23
C PHE A 119 -2.40 14.99 -3.03
N ALA A 120 -2.67 16.07 -2.34
CA ALA A 120 -1.84 16.61 -1.28
C ALA A 120 -2.00 15.85 0.04
N GLN A 121 -0.88 15.41 0.63
CA GLN A 121 -0.85 14.75 1.95
C GLN A 121 -1.40 15.68 3.05
N GLU A 122 -1.16 16.97 2.95
CA GLU A 122 -1.57 17.98 3.93
C GLU A 122 -3.09 18.00 4.16
N ARG A 123 -3.88 17.62 3.15
CA ARG A 123 -5.35 17.49 3.28
C ARG A 123 -5.74 16.36 4.23
N LEU A 124 -5.05 15.23 4.14
CA LEU A 124 -5.25 14.10 5.05
C LEU A 124 -4.91 14.51 6.49
N ASP A 125 -3.78 15.20 6.64
CA ASP A 125 -3.32 15.70 7.95
C ASP A 125 -4.30 16.72 8.54
N GLU A 126 -4.91 17.58 7.70
CA GLU A 126 -5.93 18.53 8.12
C GLU A 126 -7.19 17.80 8.60
N PHE A 127 -7.68 16.80 7.86
CA PHE A 127 -8.80 15.96 8.27
C PHE A 127 -8.56 15.30 9.63
N ALA A 128 -7.42 14.64 9.78
CA ALA A 128 -7.07 13.93 11.01
C ALA A 128 -6.93 14.86 12.21
N ARG A 129 -6.33 16.05 12.02
CA ARG A 129 -6.19 17.07 13.07
C ARG A 129 -7.51 17.74 13.46
N ALA A 130 -8.46 17.84 12.54
CA ALA A 130 -9.75 18.48 12.79
C ALA A 130 -10.74 17.60 13.55
N THR A 131 -10.45 16.31 13.71
CA THR A 131 -11.37 15.31 14.28
C THR A 131 -10.72 14.50 15.40
N THR A 132 -11.53 14.03 16.33
CA THR A 132 -11.08 13.25 17.51
C THR A 132 -11.49 11.79 17.45
N THR A 133 -12.65 11.51 16.84
CA THR A 133 -13.26 10.17 16.80
C THR A 133 -13.33 9.58 15.39
N LEU A 134 -13.31 10.41 14.35
CA LEU A 134 -13.32 9.96 12.96
C LEU A 134 -11.98 9.31 12.60
N HIS A 135 -12.01 8.06 12.16
CA HIS A 135 -10.83 7.38 11.64
C HIS A 135 -10.52 7.83 10.21
N VAL A 136 -9.33 8.34 9.97
CA VAL A 136 -8.89 8.81 8.65
C VAL A 136 -7.89 7.85 8.04
N ILE A 137 -8.23 7.32 6.86
CA ILE A 137 -7.44 6.31 6.16
C ILE A 137 -6.93 6.88 4.84
N ASN A 138 -5.60 6.91 4.70
CA ASN A 138 -4.94 7.29 3.45
C ASN A 138 -4.98 6.13 2.44
N ALA A 139 -5.91 6.20 1.51
CA ALA A 139 -5.99 5.24 0.41
C ALA A 139 -4.93 5.51 -0.68
N LEU A 140 -4.49 6.73 -0.83
CA LEU A 140 -3.34 7.22 -1.60
C LEU A 140 -3.27 8.74 -1.52
N SER A 141 -2.06 9.27 -1.36
CA SER A 141 -1.69 10.66 -1.67
C SER A 141 -0.52 10.70 -2.66
N ASP A 142 -0.08 11.89 -3.06
CA ASP A 142 1.14 12.02 -3.88
C ASP A 142 2.42 11.65 -3.12
N THR A 143 2.38 11.69 -1.80
CA THR A 143 3.52 11.38 -0.91
C THR A 143 3.58 9.90 -0.53
N GLU A 144 2.42 9.28 -0.25
CA GLU A 144 2.36 7.93 0.33
C GLU A 144 1.21 7.09 -0.26
N HIS A 145 1.43 5.77 -0.28
CA HIS A 145 0.39 4.77 -0.53
C HIS A 145 0.46 3.65 0.54
N PRO A 146 0.15 3.98 1.81
CA PRO A 146 0.43 3.10 2.94
C PRO A 146 -0.36 1.79 2.91
N CYS A 147 -1.62 1.81 2.48
CA CYS A 147 -2.43 0.60 2.31
C CYS A 147 -1.85 -0.37 1.26
N GLN A 148 -1.19 0.15 0.21
CA GLN A 148 -0.49 -0.70 -0.74
C GLN A 148 0.74 -1.34 -0.10
N ALA A 149 1.60 -0.54 0.53
CA ALA A 149 2.83 -1.03 1.13
C ALA A 149 2.59 -2.14 2.18
N LEU A 150 1.54 -2.02 2.99
CA LEU A 150 1.20 -3.10 3.94
C LEU A 150 0.68 -4.36 3.24
N ALA A 151 -0.09 -4.22 2.15
CA ALA A 151 -0.50 -5.38 1.36
C ALA A 151 0.70 -6.08 0.71
N ASP A 152 1.69 -5.30 0.26
CA ASP A 152 2.94 -5.82 -0.29
C ASP A 152 3.70 -6.63 0.77
N ILE A 153 3.88 -6.05 1.96
CA ILE A 153 4.56 -6.73 3.07
C ILE A 153 3.78 -7.98 3.53
N PHE A 154 2.45 -7.90 3.58
CA PHE A 154 1.64 -9.07 3.92
C PHE A 154 1.79 -10.19 2.88
N THR A 155 1.84 -9.85 1.59
CA THR A 155 2.13 -10.81 0.52
C THR A 155 3.50 -11.46 0.73
N LEU A 156 4.53 -10.66 1.02
CA LEU A 156 5.86 -11.21 1.31
C LEU A 156 5.87 -12.13 2.55
N GLN A 157 5.06 -11.81 3.56
CA GLN A 157 4.91 -12.67 4.75
C GLN A 157 4.29 -14.03 4.43
N GLU A 158 3.38 -14.09 3.47
CA GLU A 158 2.79 -15.36 3.02
C GLU A 158 3.80 -16.25 2.27
N TYR A 159 4.72 -15.64 1.52
CA TYR A 159 5.76 -16.36 0.76
C TYR A 159 7.03 -16.64 1.57
N TRP A 160 7.31 -15.82 2.59
CA TRP A 160 8.52 -15.94 3.39
C TRP A 160 8.17 -16.25 4.86
N GLN A 161 8.83 -17.28 5.40
CA GLN A 161 8.67 -17.62 6.82
C GLN A 161 9.26 -16.56 7.76
N SER A 162 10.19 -15.74 7.27
CA SER A 162 10.88 -14.72 8.04
C SER A 162 11.38 -13.61 7.12
N PHE A 163 11.32 -12.38 7.61
CA PHE A 163 11.88 -11.19 6.95
C PHE A 163 13.39 -11.04 7.14
N ARG A 164 13.97 -11.84 8.04
CA ARG A 164 15.39 -11.72 8.36
C ARG A 164 16.27 -11.99 7.14
N ASN A 165 17.22 -11.06 6.86
CA ASN A 165 18.15 -11.11 5.74
C ASN A 165 17.46 -11.15 4.36
N ARG A 166 16.23 -10.69 4.25
CA ARG A 166 15.51 -10.55 2.99
C ARG A 166 15.75 -9.16 2.39
N THR A 167 15.84 -9.11 1.08
CA THR A 167 16.07 -7.88 0.31
C THR A 167 15.06 -7.77 -0.82
N ILE A 168 14.44 -6.61 -0.93
CA ILE A 168 13.52 -6.24 -2.02
C ILE A 168 14.27 -5.24 -2.91
N ALA A 169 14.21 -5.39 -4.23
CA ALA A 169 14.62 -4.36 -5.17
C ALA A 169 13.39 -3.69 -5.79
N PHE A 170 13.25 -2.39 -5.61
CA PHE A 170 12.26 -1.57 -6.33
C PHE A 170 12.95 -0.91 -7.52
N ILE A 171 12.40 -1.10 -8.72
CA ILE A 171 12.96 -0.64 -9.98
C ILE A 171 11.97 0.30 -10.65
N GLY A 172 12.31 1.58 -10.76
CA GLY A 172 11.42 2.58 -11.39
C GLY A 172 11.48 3.95 -10.75
N ASP A 173 10.35 4.63 -10.72
CA ASP A 173 10.20 5.98 -10.19
C ASP A 173 10.21 5.98 -8.64
N GLY A 174 10.97 6.89 -8.04
CA GLY A 174 10.96 7.14 -6.59
C GLY A 174 9.67 7.82 -6.12
N ASN A 175 8.53 7.23 -6.46
CA ASN A 175 7.20 7.77 -6.23
C ASN A 175 6.64 7.43 -4.82
N ASN A 176 5.36 7.71 -4.60
CA ASN A 176 4.66 7.44 -3.35
C ASN A 176 4.60 5.94 -2.97
N VAL A 177 4.57 5.03 -3.96
CA VAL A 177 4.61 3.57 -3.72
C VAL A 177 6.00 3.17 -3.20
N ALA A 178 7.07 3.64 -3.87
CA ALA A 178 8.45 3.42 -3.44
C ALA A 178 8.70 3.98 -2.03
N THR A 179 8.15 5.16 -1.74
CA THR A 179 8.24 5.82 -0.42
C THR A 179 7.63 4.95 0.68
N SER A 180 6.36 4.58 0.54
CA SER A 180 5.67 3.77 1.56
C SER A 180 6.27 2.37 1.70
N LEU A 181 6.67 1.75 0.57
CA LEU A 181 7.33 0.45 0.59
C LEU A 181 8.67 0.52 1.33
N ALA A 182 9.47 1.57 1.10
CA ALA A 182 10.75 1.76 1.78
C ALA A 182 10.56 1.92 3.29
N HIS A 183 9.59 2.76 3.72
CA HIS A 183 9.26 2.92 5.15
C HIS A 183 8.85 1.60 5.79
N ALA A 184 7.91 0.85 5.19
CA ALA A 184 7.41 -0.42 5.72
C ALA A 184 8.51 -1.48 5.79
N THR A 185 9.30 -1.60 4.73
CA THR A 185 10.39 -2.57 4.60
C THR A 185 11.39 -2.43 5.73
N VAL A 186 11.94 -1.23 5.97
CA VAL A 186 12.99 -1.06 6.98
C VAL A 186 12.46 -1.11 8.41
N LYS A 187 11.22 -0.66 8.67
CA LYS A 187 10.57 -0.80 9.98
C LYS A 187 10.38 -2.26 10.38
N LEU A 188 10.14 -3.14 9.42
CA LEU A 188 9.91 -4.57 9.65
C LEU A 188 11.17 -5.43 9.52
N GLY A 189 12.33 -4.80 9.31
CA GLY A 189 13.63 -5.47 9.38
C GLY A 189 14.15 -6.03 8.07
N LEU A 190 13.56 -5.64 6.92
CA LEU A 190 14.05 -6.00 5.59
C LEU A 190 15.01 -4.93 5.05
N THR A 191 15.79 -5.30 4.05
CA THR A 191 16.59 -4.37 3.25
C THR A 191 15.86 -4.03 1.96
N ILE A 192 15.94 -2.76 1.53
CA ILE A 192 15.40 -2.32 0.24
C ILE A 192 16.51 -1.69 -0.62
N HIS A 193 16.57 -2.13 -1.87
CA HIS A 193 17.33 -1.52 -2.94
C HIS A 193 16.38 -0.71 -3.81
N ILE A 194 16.70 0.54 -4.11
CA ILE A 194 15.92 1.40 -5.01
C ILE A 194 16.79 1.75 -6.20
N ALA A 195 16.35 1.41 -7.40
CA ALA A 195 17.01 1.84 -8.63
C ALA A 195 16.08 2.75 -9.44
N SER A 196 16.49 4.00 -9.60
CA SER A 196 15.75 5.02 -10.32
C SER A 196 16.63 5.77 -11.30
N PRO A 197 16.09 6.22 -12.44
CA PRO A 197 16.79 7.14 -13.34
C PRO A 197 17.14 8.45 -12.62
N SER A 198 18.19 9.13 -13.07
CA SER A 198 18.54 10.45 -12.57
C SER A 198 17.37 11.42 -12.72
N GLY A 199 17.06 12.16 -11.66
CA GLY A 199 15.90 13.06 -11.58
C GLY A 199 14.60 12.40 -11.13
N PHE A 200 14.59 11.08 -10.94
CA PHE A 200 13.41 10.31 -10.47
C PHE A 200 13.72 9.51 -9.20
N ASN A 201 14.73 9.92 -8.45
CA ASN A 201 15.10 9.28 -7.19
C ASN A 201 14.05 9.56 -6.11
N LEU A 202 14.05 8.74 -5.05
CA LEU A 202 13.36 9.11 -3.81
C LEU A 202 13.84 10.48 -3.33
N PRO A 203 12.94 11.32 -2.78
CA PRO A 203 13.34 12.56 -2.11
C PRO A 203 14.35 12.30 -0.98
N ASP A 204 15.34 13.17 -0.81
CA ASP A 204 16.36 13.04 0.23
C ASP A 204 15.72 12.91 1.63
N SER A 205 14.65 13.67 1.90
CA SER A 205 13.91 13.61 3.16
C SER A 205 13.30 12.22 3.43
N VAL A 206 12.91 11.49 2.38
CA VAL A 206 12.43 10.11 2.51
C VAL A 206 13.59 9.17 2.84
N VAL A 207 14.73 9.32 2.16
CA VAL A 207 15.94 8.53 2.42
C VAL A 207 16.44 8.73 3.85
N ASP A 208 16.43 9.96 4.35
CA ASP A 208 16.78 10.31 5.73
C ASP A 208 15.82 9.66 6.73
N ASN A 209 14.51 9.73 6.48
CA ASN A 209 13.51 9.07 7.31
C ASN A 209 13.71 7.54 7.34
N VAL A 210 13.86 6.91 6.17
CA VAL A 210 14.08 5.46 6.04
C VAL A 210 15.32 5.03 6.83
N THR A 211 16.41 5.80 6.71
CA THR A 211 17.66 5.51 7.42
C THR A 211 17.49 5.63 8.95
N ARG A 212 16.77 6.65 9.40
CA ARG A 212 16.53 6.93 10.82
C ARG A 212 15.64 5.88 11.51
N ILE A 213 14.62 5.37 10.78
CA ILE A 213 13.63 4.43 11.35
C ILE A 213 14.00 2.96 11.14
N ALA A 214 15.09 2.66 10.43
CA ALA A 214 15.48 1.31 10.10
C ALA A 214 15.71 0.46 11.36
N LYS A 215 15.04 -0.70 11.44
CA LYS A 215 15.27 -1.71 12.47
C LYS A 215 16.70 -2.25 12.32
N LYS A 216 17.32 -2.66 13.41
CA LYS A 216 18.68 -3.19 13.40
C LYS A 216 18.84 -4.33 12.36
N GLY A 217 19.74 -4.14 11.40
CA GLY A 217 20.00 -5.08 10.31
C GLY A 217 19.25 -4.77 9.02
N ALA A 218 18.28 -3.85 9.04
CA ALA A 218 17.62 -3.32 7.85
C ALA A 218 18.39 -2.12 7.28
N SER A 219 18.25 -1.87 5.98
CA SER A 219 18.88 -0.72 5.33
C SER A 219 18.21 -0.38 4.02
N ILE A 220 18.43 0.85 3.55
CA ILE A 220 18.15 1.27 2.18
C ILE A 220 19.45 1.40 1.41
N LYS A 221 19.46 1.00 0.12
CA LYS A 221 20.56 1.26 -0.82
C LYS A 221 20.00 1.85 -2.10
N LEU A 222 20.63 2.90 -2.59
CA LEU A 222 20.22 3.59 -3.81
C LEU A 222 21.18 3.21 -4.96
N PHE A 223 20.61 3.01 -6.14
CA PHE A 223 21.32 2.63 -7.34
C PHE A 223 20.84 3.45 -8.54
N SER A 224 21.74 3.76 -9.45
CA SER A 224 21.42 4.26 -10.79
C SER A 224 21.37 3.13 -11.82
N ASP A 225 21.90 1.95 -11.47
CA ASP A 225 21.93 0.76 -12.33
C ASP A 225 20.94 -0.29 -11.80
N PRO A 226 19.86 -0.60 -12.55
CA PRO A 226 18.89 -1.60 -12.12
C PRO A 226 19.49 -3.02 -12.01
N TRP A 227 20.50 -3.34 -12.82
CA TRP A 227 21.17 -4.65 -12.78
C TRP A 227 21.94 -4.85 -11.48
N ALA A 228 22.60 -3.80 -10.99
CA ALA A 228 23.28 -3.84 -9.69
C ALA A 228 22.29 -3.94 -8.53
N ALA A 229 21.15 -3.25 -8.63
CA ALA A 229 20.12 -3.24 -7.60
C ALA A 229 19.45 -4.60 -7.39
N VAL A 230 19.19 -5.34 -8.48
CA VAL A 230 18.51 -6.67 -8.42
C VAL A 230 19.44 -7.82 -8.09
N ASN A 231 20.75 -7.60 -8.03
CA ASN A 231 21.71 -8.68 -7.84
C ASN A 231 21.46 -9.40 -6.49
N SER A 232 21.10 -10.69 -6.59
CA SER A 232 20.88 -11.60 -5.45
C SER A 232 19.80 -11.15 -4.46
N VAL A 233 18.78 -10.39 -4.91
CA VAL A 233 17.63 -10.02 -4.07
C VAL A 233 16.57 -11.14 -4.00
N ASP A 234 15.68 -11.05 -3.02
CA ASP A 234 14.61 -12.04 -2.78
C ASP A 234 13.30 -11.66 -3.49
N ALA A 235 13.09 -10.40 -3.81
CA ALA A 235 11.94 -9.91 -4.57
C ALA A 235 12.35 -8.74 -5.46
N VAL A 236 11.71 -8.65 -6.64
CA VAL A 236 11.81 -7.51 -7.55
C VAL A 236 10.43 -6.88 -7.67
N TYR A 237 10.35 -5.59 -7.44
CA TYR A 237 9.13 -4.79 -7.49
C TYR A 237 9.26 -3.68 -8.53
N THR A 238 8.23 -3.43 -9.31
CA THR A 238 8.15 -2.23 -10.16
C THR A 238 6.74 -1.63 -10.12
N ASP A 239 6.61 -0.41 -10.57
CA ASP A 239 5.35 0.33 -10.72
C ASP A 239 5.32 1.07 -12.05
N ALA A 240 4.15 1.49 -12.48
CA ALA A 240 3.95 2.26 -13.70
C ALA A 240 4.89 3.48 -13.75
N TRP A 241 5.57 3.67 -14.89
CA TRP A 241 6.49 4.79 -15.08
C TRP A 241 5.79 6.15 -15.15
N THR A 242 4.50 6.15 -15.43
CA THR A 242 3.67 7.36 -15.52
C THR A 242 2.50 7.22 -14.56
N SER A 243 2.51 8.01 -13.50
CA SER A 243 1.42 8.06 -12.53
C SER A 243 0.21 8.82 -13.10
N MET A 244 -0.95 8.60 -12.52
CA MET A 244 -2.18 9.33 -12.88
C MET A 244 -1.99 10.85 -12.72
N GLY A 245 -2.30 11.59 -13.78
CA GLY A 245 -2.10 13.04 -13.88
C GLY A 245 -0.78 13.44 -14.56
N GLN A 246 0.09 12.49 -14.90
CA GLN A 246 1.36 12.71 -15.60
C GLN A 246 1.33 12.25 -17.08
N GLU A 247 0.14 11.92 -17.60
CA GLU A 247 -0.03 11.41 -18.97
C GLU A 247 0.63 12.28 -20.05
N PRO A 248 0.67 13.63 -19.93
CA PRO A 248 1.39 14.47 -20.90
C PRO A 248 2.89 14.18 -20.99
N GLU A 249 3.51 13.68 -19.92
CA GLU A 249 4.93 13.35 -19.84
C GLU A 249 5.26 11.92 -20.27
N ALA A 250 4.26 11.07 -20.54
CA ALA A 250 4.42 9.63 -20.72
C ALA A 250 5.49 9.26 -21.75
N LYS A 251 5.52 9.96 -22.91
CA LYS A 251 6.51 9.69 -23.96
C LYS A 251 7.95 10.01 -23.54
N ALA A 252 8.15 11.11 -22.82
CA ALA A 252 9.46 11.53 -22.33
C ALA A 252 9.92 10.55 -21.21
N ARG A 253 9.02 10.24 -20.28
CA ARG A 253 9.29 9.29 -19.20
C ARG A 253 9.65 7.90 -19.74
N ARG A 254 8.92 7.40 -20.73
CA ARG A 254 9.17 6.09 -21.34
C ARG A 254 10.62 5.97 -21.88
N SER A 255 11.14 7.00 -22.54
CA SER A 255 12.52 6.96 -23.06
C SER A 255 13.58 6.96 -21.96
N VAL A 256 13.31 7.61 -20.82
CA VAL A 256 14.22 7.64 -19.65
C VAL A 256 14.17 6.34 -18.89
N PHE A 257 12.97 5.75 -18.73
CA PHE A 257 12.75 4.55 -17.92
C PHE A 257 12.99 3.24 -18.67
N LEU A 258 13.08 3.22 -20.00
CA LEU A 258 13.28 1.99 -20.77
C LEU A 258 14.43 1.10 -20.28
N PRO A 259 15.60 1.62 -19.84
CA PRO A 259 16.67 0.78 -19.25
C PRO A 259 16.28 0.12 -17.92
N TYR A 260 15.18 0.56 -17.28
CA TYR A 260 14.66 0.07 -16.01
C TYR A 260 13.50 -0.93 -16.18
N GLN A 261 13.22 -1.37 -17.39
CA GLN A 261 12.20 -2.40 -17.64
C GLN A 261 12.56 -3.69 -16.91
N VAL A 262 11.62 -4.23 -16.15
CA VAL A 262 11.76 -5.55 -15.54
C VAL A 262 11.39 -6.61 -16.58
N ASN A 263 12.40 -7.30 -17.07
CA ASN A 263 12.30 -8.38 -18.03
C ASN A 263 12.98 -9.66 -17.49
N THR A 264 12.89 -10.76 -18.24
CA THR A 264 13.43 -12.05 -17.83
C THR A 264 14.94 -12.03 -17.56
N ALA A 265 15.68 -11.23 -18.36
CA ALA A 265 17.13 -11.10 -18.19
C ALA A 265 17.50 -10.37 -16.88
N LEU A 266 16.75 -9.32 -16.53
CA LEU A 266 16.90 -8.61 -15.26
C LEU A 266 16.53 -9.52 -14.08
N MET A 267 15.37 -10.22 -14.15
CA MET A 267 14.95 -11.17 -13.13
C MET A 267 15.97 -12.29 -12.89
N ALA A 268 16.66 -12.74 -13.93
CA ALA A 268 17.72 -13.77 -13.81
C ALA A 268 18.95 -13.33 -12.97
N LYS A 269 19.09 -12.05 -12.62
CA LYS A 269 20.12 -11.56 -11.68
C LYS A 269 19.71 -11.66 -10.22
N ALA A 270 18.42 -11.73 -9.95
CA ALA A 270 17.90 -12.00 -8.60
C ALA A 270 18.15 -13.46 -8.20
N LYS A 271 17.77 -13.82 -6.98
CA LYS A 271 17.86 -15.23 -6.54
C LYS A 271 16.95 -16.12 -7.41
N PRO A 272 17.26 -17.41 -7.58
CA PRO A 272 16.45 -18.31 -8.40
C PRO A 272 14.97 -18.44 -7.96
N ASP A 273 14.70 -18.22 -6.68
CA ASP A 273 13.37 -18.22 -6.04
C ASP A 273 12.82 -16.82 -5.82
N ALA A 274 13.44 -15.80 -6.39
CA ALA A 274 12.96 -14.42 -6.25
C ALA A 274 11.58 -14.25 -6.88
N ILE A 275 10.69 -13.58 -6.15
CA ILE A 275 9.32 -13.28 -6.62
C ILE A 275 9.26 -11.92 -7.31
N PHE A 276 8.32 -11.78 -8.24
CA PHE A 276 8.02 -10.52 -8.91
C PHE A 276 6.73 -9.90 -8.34
N MET A 277 6.75 -8.59 -8.11
CA MET A 277 5.66 -7.80 -7.52
C MET A 277 5.34 -6.56 -8.36
N HIS A 278 4.08 -6.16 -8.38
CA HIS A 278 3.59 -4.93 -9.01
C HIS A 278 2.25 -4.52 -8.39
N CYS A 279 2.08 -3.25 -8.00
CA CYS A 279 0.84 -2.78 -7.37
C CYS A 279 -0.37 -2.69 -8.32
N LEU A 280 -0.16 -2.83 -9.62
CA LEU A 280 -1.16 -2.69 -10.67
C LEU A 280 -1.84 -1.29 -10.71
N PRO A 281 -2.20 -0.78 -11.92
CA PRO A 281 -2.17 -1.45 -13.23
C PRO A 281 -0.76 -1.56 -13.80
N ALA A 282 -0.44 -2.66 -14.47
CA ALA A 282 0.81 -2.82 -15.20
C ALA A 282 0.63 -2.47 -16.69
N HIS A 283 1.60 -1.74 -17.24
CA HIS A 283 1.69 -1.46 -18.66
C HIS A 283 2.68 -2.45 -19.29
N ARG A 284 2.15 -3.59 -19.71
CA ARG A 284 2.93 -4.67 -20.33
C ARG A 284 3.68 -4.19 -21.56
N GLY A 285 4.99 -4.45 -21.62
CA GLY A 285 5.89 -3.94 -22.66
C GLY A 285 6.52 -2.58 -22.32
N ASP A 286 6.08 -1.91 -21.25
CA ASP A 286 6.72 -0.73 -20.68
C ASP A 286 7.56 -1.13 -19.45
N GLU A 287 7.08 -0.92 -18.23
CA GLU A 287 7.84 -1.21 -16.99
C GLU A 287 8.09 -2.70 -16.75
N VAL A 288 7.29 -3.57 -17.33
CA VAL A 288 7.41 -5.03 -17.19
C VAL A 288 7.03 -5.75 -18.48
N THR A 289 7.70 -6.86 -18.78
CA THR A 289 7.36 -7.71 -19.92
C THR A 289 6.26 -8.72 -19.57
N ASP A 290 5.58 -9.25 -20.61
CA ASP A 290 4.53 -10.27 -20.44
C ASP A 290 5.08 -11.53 -19.76
N GLU A 291 6.27 -11.96 -20.15
CA GLU A 291 6.89 -13.16 -19.61
C GLU A 291 7.15 -13.07 -18.10
N VAL A 292 7.48 -11.87 -17.58
CA VAL A 292 7.67 -11.66 -16.15
C VAL A 292 6.33 -11.58 -15.42
N MET A 293 5.35 -10.88 -16.02
CA MET A 293 3.99 -10.76 -15.44
C MET A 293 3.31 -12.11 -15.29
N ASP A 294 3.50 -13.00 -16.27
CA ASP A 294 2.82 -14.31 -16.32
C ASP A 294 3.70 -15.46 -15.82
N ALA A 295 4.89 -15.16 -15.28
CA ALA A 295 5.79 -16.16 -14.69
C ALA A 295 5.18 -16.78 -13.42
N ALA A 296 5.55 -18.03 -13.13
CA ALA A 296 5.14 -18.70 -11.88
C ALA A 296 5.66 -18.01 -10.60
N THR A 297 6.69 -17.17 -10.74
CA THR A 297 7.25 -16.36 -9.65
C THR A 297 6.55 -15.00 -9.50
N SER A 298 5.60 -14.67 -10.38
CA SER A 298 4.80 -13.44 -10.28
C SER A 298 3.69 -13.61 -9.24
N VAL A 299 3.69 -12.75 -8.23
CA VAL A 299 2.70 -12.79 -7.14
C VAL A 299 1.75 -11.59 -7.19
N VAL A 300 1.65 -10.93 -8.34
CA VAL A 300 0.91 -9.67 -8.51
C VAL A 300 -0.59 -9.81 -8.22
N PHE A 301 -1.19 -10.97 -8.48
CA PHE A 301 -2.61 -11.18 -8.21
C PHE A 301 -2.87 -11.56 -6.74
N ASP A 302 -1.97 -12.27 -6.08
CA ASP A 302 -2.02 -12.49 -4.63
C ASP A 302 -1.84 -11.17 -3.88
N GLN A 303 -0.93 -10.32 -4.35
CA GLN A 303 -0.73 -8.95 -3.87
C GLN A 303 -2.01 -8.11 -4.05
N ALA A 304 -2.69 -8.22 -5.19
CA ALA A 304 -3.96 -7.53 -5.45
C ALA A 304 -5.10 -8.06 -4.55
N GLU A 305 -5.16 -9.37 -4.30
CA GLU A 305 -6.08 -9.97 -3.34
C GLU A 305 -5.85 -9.43 -1.92
N ASN A 306 -4.60 -9.37 -1.49
CA ASN A 306 -4.23 -8.94 -0.15
C ASN A 306 -4.60 -7.47 0.16
N ARG A 307 -4.84 -6.66 -0.87
CA ARG A 307 -5.44 -5.32 -0.73
C ARG A 307 -6.81 -5.38 -0.06
N LEU A 308 -7.62 -6.40 -0.36
CA LEU A 308 -8.93 -6.56 0.26
C LEU A 308 -8.79 -6.87 1.75
N HIS A 309 -7.96 -7.85 2.09
CA HIS A 309 -7.79 -8.30 3.48
C HIS A 309 -7.24 -7.18 4.37
N LEU A 310 -6.34 -6.36 3.83
CA LEU A 310 -5.82 -5.21 4.54
C LEU A 310 -6.87 -4.10 4.71
N SER A 311 -7.72 -3.87 3.70
CA SER A 311 -8.81 -2.88 3.80
C SER A 311 -9.78 -3.18 4.96
N LEU A 312 -9.93 -4.45 5.35
CA LEU A 312 -10.75 -4.88 6.49
C LEU A 312 -10.24 -4.38 7.85
N ILE A 313 -8.96 -4.04 7.97
CA ILE A 313 -8.35 -3.70 9.27
C ILE A 313 -8.38 -2.21 9.55
N HIS A 314 -8.28 -1.41 8.51
CA HIS A 314 -8.21 0.05 8.64
C HIS A 314 -9.56 0.69 9.00
N ILE A 315 -10.61 -0.12 9.07
CA ILE A 315 -11.97 0.29 9.37
C ILE A 315 -12.37 -0.31 10.72
#